data_2a33e06c74239d503b0659e8472eb4e5
#
_entry.id   2a33e06c74239d503b0659e8472eb4e5
#
_cell.length_a   1.000
_cell.length_b   1.000
_cell.length_c   1.000
_cell.angle_alpha   90.00
_cell.angle_beta   90.00
_cell.angle_gamma   90.00
#
_symmetry.space_group_name_H-M   'P 1'
#
loop_
_entity.id
_entity.type
_entity.pdbx_description
1 polymer ?
#
loop_
_entity_poly.entity_id
_entity_poly.type
_entity_poly.pdbx_seq_one_letter_code
_entity_poly.pdbx_strand_id
1 'polypeptide(L)'
;MKFRSSFSVSLMVSASLIALTACDEPKVDASVFKNIEQCKKDPMMRSGECETSFKEARNQHAAVAPKYTSQADCQADFGEGKCEPAPYRTSGGGSVFMPMMMGYMMGSMMGGRRSMMSQPLYQ
;
A
#
# COMPACT_ATOMS: atom_id res chain seq x y z
N MET A 1 -34.97 55.71 1.38
CA MET A 1 -34.07 54.99 2.29
C MET A 1 -34.28 53.47 2.17
N LYS A 2 -33.78 52.82 1.11
CA LYS A 2 -33.84 51.36 0.91
C LYS A 2 -32.69 50.91 -0.02
N PHE A 3 -31.45 51.03 0.42
CA PHE A 3 -30.28 50.56 -0.34
C PHE A 3 -29.13 50.13 0.57
N ARG A 4 -29.40 49.30 1.59
CA ARG A 4 -28.34 48.83 2.47
C ARG A 4 -28.32 47.29 2.68
N SER A 5 -29.17 46.54 1.97
CA SER A 5 -29.26 45.10 2.23
C SER A 5 -28.63 44.21 1.13
N SER A 6 -28.31 44.73 -0.04
CA SER A 6 -27.83 43.91 -1.16
C SER A 6 -26.31 43.68 -1.17
N PHE A 7 -25.52 44.51 -0.45
CA PHE A 7 -24.05 44.37 -0.44
C PHE A 7 -23.55 43.28 0.52
N SER A 8 -24.29 43.01 1.57
CA SER A 8 -23.86 42.02 2.58
C SER A 8 -24.05 40.60 2.12
N VAL A 9 -25.03 40.34 1.25
CA VAL A 9 -25.32 38.99 0.74
C VAL A 9 -24.29 38.56 -0.32
N SER A 10 -23.84 39.49 -1.15
CA SER A 10 -22.79 39.18 -2.18
C SER A 10 -21.42 38.86 -1.59
N LEU A 11 -21.06 39.42 -0.43
CA LEU A 11 -19.79 39.15 0.22
C LEU A 11 -19.75 37.76 0.89
N MET A 12 -20.88 37.28 1.37
CA MET A 12 -20.97 35.97 2.02
C MET A 12 -20.88 34.80 1.01
N VAL A 13 -21.39 35.00 -0.22
CA VAL A 13 -21.33 33.95 -1.26
C VAL A 13 -19.91 33.78 -1.81
N SER A 14 -19.11 34.82 -1.87
CA SER A 14 -17.74 34.78 -2.35
C SER A 14 -16.77 34.08 -1.38
N ALA A 15 -17.04 34.13 -0.08
CA ALA A 15 -16.20 33.49 0.94
C ALA A 15 -16.40 31.97 1.01
N SER A 16 -17.57 31.47 0.60
CA SER A 16 -17.89 30.03 0.64
C SER A 16 -17.24 29.23 -0.49
N LEU A 17 -16.85 29.85 -1.59
CA LEU A 17 -16.26 29.17 -2.74
C LEU A 17 -14.74 28.89 -2.58
N ILE A 18 -14.07 29.57 -1.67
CA ILE A 18 -12.61 29.41 -1.46
C ILE A 18 -12.31 28.23 -0.52
N ALA A 19 -13.27 27.76 0.27
CA ALA A 19 -13.09 26.67 1.21
C ALA A 19 -13.10 25.25 0.59
N LEU A 20 -13.47 25.11 -0.70
CA LEU A 20 -13.60 23.81 -1.36
C LEU A 20 -12.33 23.34 -2.12
N THR A 21 -11.28 24.16 -2.17
CA THR A 21 -10.05 23.80 -2.89
C THR A 21 -8.93 23.27 -1.99
N ALA A 22 -9.19 23.05 -0.71
CA ALA A 22 -8.16 22.64 0.27
C ALA A 22 -8.07 21.12 0.49
N CYS A 23 -8.67 20.29 -0.37
CA CYS A 23 -8.39 18.84 -0.40
C CYS A 23 -7.38 18.56 -1.51
N ASP A 24 -6.16 19.03 -1.35
CA ASP A 24 -5.03 18.52 -2.10
C ASP A 24 -4.63 17.20 -1.43
N GLU A 25 -4.99 16.08 -2.04
CA GLU A 25 -4.56 14.77 -1.58
C GLU A 25 -3.03 14.71 -1.65
N PRO A 26 -2.35 14.26 -0.58
CA PRO A 26 -0.90 14.12 -0.63
C PRO A 26 -0.54 13.15 -1.76
N LYS A 27 0.17 13.65 -2.76
CA LYS A 27 0.70 12.82 -3.84
C LYS A 27 1.74 11.89 -3.25
N VAL A 28 1.43 10.61 -3.21
CA VAL A 28 2.35 9.55 -2.82
C VAL A 28 2.95 9.00 -4.11
N ASP A 29 4.23 9.25 -4.33
CA ASP A 29 4.97 8.60 -5.40
C ASP A 29 5.22 7.14 -4.98
N ALA A 30 4.51 6.22 -5.60
CA ALA A 30 4.61 4.80 -5.34
C ALA A 30 5.19 4.07 -6.55
N SER A 31 6.19 3.23 -6.30
CA SER A 31 6.78 2.33 -7.29
C SER A 31 6.42 0.89 -6.97
N VAL A 32 6.06 0.12 -7.97
CA VAL A 32 5.69 -1.29 -7.86
C VAL A 32 6.79 -2.16 -8.44
N PHE A 33 7.28 -3.11 -7.65
CA PHE A 33 8.34 -4.04 -8.04
C PHE A 33 7.88 -5.49 -7.87
N LYS A 34 8.22 -6.35 -8.83
CA LYS A 34 7.93 -7.78 -8.75
C LYS A 34 8.90 -8.54 -7.85
N ASN A 35 10.14 -8.07 -7.78
CA ASN A 35 11.21 -8.69 -7.00
C ASN A 35 12.29 -7.65 -6.65
N ILE A 36 13.25 -8.06 -5.81
CA ILE A 36 14.35 -7.20 -5.36
C ILE A 36 15.24 -6.75 -6.54
N GLU A 37 15.49 -7.62 -7.49
CA GLU A 37 16.36 -7.34 -8.64
C GLU A 37 15.79 -6.22 -9.51
N GLN A 38 14.47 -6.20 -9.69
CA GLN A 38 13.80 -5.11 -10.42
C GLN A 38 13.95 -3.77 -9.66
N CYS A 39 13.78 -3.79 -8.34
CA CYS A 39 13.98 -2.61 -7.52
C CYS A 39 15.42 -2.09 -7.59
N LYS A 40 16.42 -2.98 -7.51
CA LYS A 40 17.84 -2.61 -7.59
C LYS A 40 18.25 -2.00 -8.94
N LYS A 41 17.51 -2.28 -10.00
CA LYS A 41 17.74 -1.70 -11.33
C LYS A 41 17.14 -0.30 -11.48
N ASP A 42 16.27 0.09 -10.59
CA ASP A 42 15.66 1.42 -10.61
C ASP A 42 16.68 2.45 -10.08
N PRO A 43 17.05 3.46 -10.91
CA PRO A 43 18.06 4.45 -10.52
C PRO A 43 17.62 5.36 -9.36
N MET A 44 16.34 5.40 -9.07
CA MET A 44 15.78 6.18 -7.96
C MET A 44 15.86 5.45 -6.62
N MET A 45 16.14 4.13 -6.63
CA MET A 45 16.14 3.27 -5.46
C MET A 45 17.56 2.92 -5.01
N ARG A 46 17.75 2.86 -3.69
CA ARG A 46 18.98 2.35 -3.10
C ARG A 46 18.87 0.84 -2.86
N SER A 47 19.93 0.09 -3.10
CA SER A 47 19.94 -1.37 -2.93
C SER A 47 19.50 -1.82 -1.54
N GLY A 48 19.99 -1.17 -0.49
CA GLY A 48 19.60 -1.49 0.89
C GLY A 48 18.13 -1.20 1.21
N GLU A 49 17.54 -0.19 0.58
CA GLU A 49 16.11 0.12 0.70
C GLU A 49 15.26 -0.96 0.04
N CYS A 50 15.68 -1.48 -1.11
CA CYS A 50 14.99 -2.57 -1.80
C CYS A 50 14.91 -3.84 -0.94
N GLU A 51 16.00 -4.22 -0.29
CA GLU A 51 16.05 -5.42 0.56
C GLU A 51 15.20 -5.25 1.81
N THR A 52 15.32 -4.10 2.48
CA THR A 52 14.54 -3.81 3.69
C THR A 52 13.04 -3.77 3.38
N SER A 53 12.64 -3.08 2.32
CA SER A 53 11.24 -2.97 1.93
C SER A 53 10.65 -4.29 1.47
N PHE A 54 11.40 -5.12 0.78
CA PHE A 54 10.96 -6.45 0.40
C PHE A 54 10.75 -7.34 1.63
N LYS A 55 11.67 -7.31 2.58
CA LYS A 55 11.54 -8.05 3.84
C LYS A 55 10.32 -7.59 4.64
N GLU A 56 10.11 -6.30 4.74
CA GLU A 56 8.94 -5.71 5.40
C GLU A 56 7.64 -6.13 4.71
N ALA A 57 7.56 -6.02 3.38
CA ALA A 57 6.41 -6.46 2.61
C ALA A 57 6.12 -7.96 2.81
N ARG A 58 7.13 -8.81 2.87
CA ARG A 58 6.96 -10.24 3.17
C ARG A 58 6.42 -10.50 4.57
N ASN A 59 6.91 -9.77 5.57
CA ASN A 59 6.42 -9.89 6.94
C ASN A 59 4.94 -9.47 7.04
N GLN A 60 4.58 -8.36 6.41
CA GLN A 60 3.19 -7.91 6.34
C GLN A 60 2.31 -8.90 5.58
N HIS A 61 2.79 -9.43 4.45
CA HIS A 61 2.09 -10.44 3.69
C HIS A 61 1.80 -11.69 4.53
N ALA A 62 2.82 -12.21 5.22
CA ALA A 62 2.64 -13.34 6.13
C ALA A 62 1.63 -13.08 7.25
N ALA A 63 1.49 -11.83 7.69
CA ALA A 63 0.51 -11.46 8.72
C ALA A 63 -0.92 -11.37 8.20
N VAL A 64 -1.14 -10.83 6.99
CA VAL A 64 -2.46 -10.47 6.48
C VAL A 64 -3.02 -11.41 5.41
N ALA A 65 -2.17 -12.14 4.68
CA ALA A 65 -2.61 -13.08 3.65
C ALA A 65 -3.55 -14.15 4.23
N PRO A 66 -4.54 -14.62 3.47
CA PRO A 66 -5.40 -15.70 3.89
C PRO A 66 -4.58 -16.99 4.12
N LYS A 67 -5.00 -17.78 5.11
CA LYS A 67 -4.27 -18.97 5.56
C LYS A 67 -5.11 -20.21 5.30
N TYR A 68 -4.43 -21.25 4.83
CA TYR A 68 -5.03 -22.54 4.50
C TYR A 68 -4.32 -23.66 5.24
N THR A 69 -5.05 -24.68 5.61
CA THR A 69 -4.52 -25.88 6.25
C THR A 69 -3.90 -26.85 5.25
N SER A 70 -4.24 -26.71 3.97
CA SER A 70 -3.67 -27.51 2.89
C SER A 70 -3.24 -26.62 1.71
N GLN A 71 -2.23 -27.09 0.99
CA GLN A 71 -1.80 -26.43 -0.24
C GLN A 71 -2.88 -26.52 -1.33
N ALA A 72 -3.62 -27.62 -1.37
CA ALA A 72 -4.68 -27.82 -2.35
C ALA A 72 -5.81 -26.80 -2.20
N ASP A 73 -6.23 -26.50 -0.98
CA ASP A 73 -7.28 -25.50 -0.73
C ASP A 73 -6.80 -24.09 -1.13
N CYS A 74 -5.56 -23.75 -0.82
CA CYS A 74 -4.98 -22.50 -1.26
C CYS A 74 -4.90 -22.40 -2.79
N GLN A 75 -4.47 -23.46 -3.45
CA GLN A 75 -4.39 -23.50 -4.92
C GLN A 75 -5.77 -23.49 -5.60
N ALA A 76 -6.80 -24.01 -4.95
CA ALA A 76 -8.16 -23.91 -5.45
C ALA A 76 -8.64 -22.47 -5.57
N ASP A 77 -8.24 -21.62 -4.62
CA ASP A 77 -8.60 -20.19 -4.60
C ASP A 77 -7.68 -19.32 -5.45
N PHE A 78 -6.37 -19.57 -5.44
CA PHE A 78 -5.36 -18.71 -6.07
C PHE A 78 -4.71 -19.27 -7.33
N GLY A 79 -4.91 -20.54 -7.62
CA GLY A 79 -4.36 -21.23 -8.77
C GLY A 79 -3.14 -22.09 -8.44
N GLU A 80 -2.87 -23.03 -9.34
CA GLU A 80 -1.74 -23.95 -9.23
C GLU A 80 -0.40 -23.21 -9.20
N GLY A 81 0.49 -23.63 -8.29
CA GLY A 81 1.81 -22.98 -8.13
C GLY A 81 1.79 -21.57 -7.55
N LYS A 82 0.64 -21.09 -7.07
CA LYS A 82 0.48 -19.74 -6.50
C LYS A 82 0.51 -19.71 -4.98
N CYS A 83 0.81 -20.82 -4.32
CA CYS A 83 0.79 -20.95 -2.87
C CYS A 83 2.16 -21.39 -2.32
N GLU A 84 2.51 -20.85 -1.17
CA GLU A 84 3.74 -21.18 -0.45
C GLU A 84 3.43 -21.52 1.01
N PRO A 85 4.29 -22.29 1.70
CA PRO A 85 4.20 -22.45 3.14
C PRO A 85 4.41 -21.12 3.86
N ALA A 86 3.57 -20.83 4.86
CA ALA A 86 3.77 -19.70 5.74
C ALA A 86 5.04 -19.88 6.59
N PRO A 87 5.69 -18.80 7.02
CA PRO A 87 6.92 -18.87 7.83
C PRO A 87 6.68 -19.34 9.26
N TYR A 88 5.47 -19.70 9.61
CA TYR A 88 5.08 -20.20 10.94
C TYR A 88 4.18 -21.44 10.80
N ARG A 89 4.00 -22.14 11.92
CA ARG A 89 3.15 -23.34 12.03
C ARG A 89 1.98 -23.07 12.99
N THR A 90 0.96 -23.90 12.89
CA THR A 90 -0.10 -23.91 13.92
C THR A 90 0.46 -24.35 15.27
N SER A 91 -0.26 -24.05 16.36
CA SER A 91 0.09 -24.49 17.73
C SER A 91 0.22 -26.02 17.85
N GLY A 92 -0.45 -26.80 16.99
CA GLY A 92 -0.31 -28.24 16.89
C GLY A 92 0.83 -28.73 15.97
N GLY A 93 1.68 -27.84 15.44
CA GLY A 93 2.82 -28.18 14.57
C GLY A 93 2.45 -28.37 13.11
N GLY A 94 1.20 -28.18 12.72
CA GLY A 94 0.73 -28.30 11.33
C GLY A 94 1.27 -27.19 10.42
N SER A 95 1.51 -27.52 9.15
CA SER A 95 1.89 -26.54 8.14
C SER A 95 0.70 -25.63 7.80
N VAL A 96 0.99 -24.36 7.55
CA VAL A 96 0.05 -23.36 7.07
C VAL A 96 0.48 -22.93 5.67
N PHE A 97 -0.45 -22.78 4.76
CA PHE A 97 -0.20 -22.33 3.40
C PHE A 97 -0.83 -20.95 3.18
N MET A 98 -0.23 -20.16 2.34
CA MET A 98 -0.71 -18.82 1.98
C MET A 98 -0.42 -18.56 0.50
N PRO A 99 -1.16 -17.64 -0.17
CA PRO A 99 -0.82 -17.24 -1.53
C PRO A 99 0.56 -16.57 -1.57
N MET A 100 1.27 -16.77 -2.66
CA MET A 100 2.56 -16.12 -2.89
C MET A 100 2.40 -14.62 -3.07
N MET A 101 3.34 -13.85 -2.57
CA MET A 101 3.42 -12.42 -2.83
C MET A 101 3.80 -12.18 -4.30
N MET A 102 2.95 -11.47 -5.04
CA MET A 102 3.14 -11.18 -6.47
C MET A 102 4.05 -9.99 -6.76
N GLY A 103 4.45 -9.30 -5.71
CA GLY A 103 5.27 -8.11 -5.78
C GLY A 103 5.07 -7.25 -4.53
N TYR A 104 5.65 -6.09 -4.54
CA TYR A 104 5.51 -5.13 -3.45
C TYR A 104 5.52 -3.70 -3.98
N MET A 105 4.92 -2.83 -3.23
CA MET A 105 4.83 -1.40 -3.52
C MET A 105 5.65 -0.64 -2.49
N MET A 106 6.50 0.25 -2.99
CA MET A 106 7.25 1.21 -2.18
C MET A 106 6.72 2.60 -2.46
N GLY A 107 6.43 3.35 -1.41
CA GLY A 107 5.99 4.74 -1.51
C GLY A 107 6.79 5.64 -0.60
N SER A 108 7.02 6.88 -1.05
CA SER A 108 7.56 7.95 -0.22
C SER A 108 6.45 8.97 0.04
N MET A 109 6.20 9.31 1.29
CA MET A 109 5.39 10.47 1.62
C MET A 109 6.24 11.74 1.44
N MET A 110 5.81 12.62 0.54
CA MET A 110 6.39 13.95 0.42
C MET A 110 6.04 14.77 1.68
N GLY A 111 7.05 15.00 2.54
CA GLY A 111 6.86 15.75 3.77
C GLY A 111 7.98 15.50 4.79
N GLY A 112 9.24 15.61 4.43
CA GLY A 112 10.36 15.85 5.34
C GLY A 112 10.91 14.69 6.15
N ARG A 113 10.26 13.52 6.19
CA ARG A 113 10.83 12.27 6.70
C ARG A 113 10.52 11.16 5.71
N ARG A 114 11.56 10.54 5.19
CA ARG A 114 11.48 9.39 4.30
C ARG A 114 10.93 8.17 5.06
N SER A 115 9.65 8.15 5.26
CA SER A 115 8.95 6.97 5.71
C SER A 115 8.65 6.14 4.46
N MET A 116 9.53 5.20 4.16
CA MET A 116 9.28 4.23 3.10
C MET A 116 8.20 3.28 3.59
N MET A 117 7.02 3.39 3.02
CA MET A 117 5.96 2.42 3.24
C MET A 117 6.08 1.33 2.18
N SER A 118 6.28 0.09 2.60
CA SER A 118 6.24 -1.06 1.71
C SER A 118 4.98 -1.87 1.97
N GLN A 119 4.33 -2.30 0.89
CA GLN A 119 3.14 -3.14 0.98
C GLN A 119 3.27 -4.35 0.07
N PRO A 120 2.87 -5.55 0.54
CA PRO A 120 2.81 -6.72 -0.30
C PRO A 120 1.66 -6.63 -1.30
N LEU A 121 1.87 -7.17 -2.49
CA LEU A 121 0.85 -7.33 -3.51
C LEU A 121 0.58 -8.82 -3.72
N TYR A 122 -0.68 -9.21 -3.69
CA TYR A 122 -1.15 -10.55 -4.01
C TYR A 122 -2.53 -10.50 -4.68
N GLN A 123 -2.85 -11.52 -5.43
CA GLN A 123 -4.18 -11.69 -6.06
C GLN A 123 -5.01 -12.66 -5.26
#